data_a5e4aa7710371b7f56a2dffdba2697b0
#
_entry.id   a5e4aa7710371b7f56a2dffdba2697b0
#
_cell.length_a   1.000
_cell.length_b   1.000
_cell.length_c   1.000
_cell.angle_alpha   90.00
_cell.angle_beta   90.00
_cell.angle_gamma   90.00
#
_symmetry.space_group_name_H-M   'P 1'
#
loop_
_entity.id
_entity.type
_entity.pdbx_description
1 polymer ?
#
loop_
_entity_poly.entity_id
_entity_poly.type
_entity_poly.pdbx_seq_one_letter_code
_entity_poly.pdbx_strand_id
1 'polypeptide(L)'
;PWHLQFSRGGWETNMATFFITLGVYLFIRGKNNYQILIWSIISFLISMYTYQSPRLIIPILIICLLIFYKNNLLEIIKKIETKKKIILGLLFLILSLPLILQFTSGEGSARFEGLSIFSDTGPSSRVNELRGEHNNLNSFKDKIIHNKVTAYGFSFLSHYLDHFRPDFLFIRGDPLIRNKVPETGQFYLIEALFLVVGLLSLIKNRFEHIKLLIIWILIAPLASSMTYQTPHALRALNMVVPLTLLMGYGIINLWFMVYGLWRKIVIGLVVVIFLFEFVHYME
;
A
#
# COMPACT_ATOMS: atom_id res chain seq x y z
N PRO A 1 6.78 -11.46 -9.19
CA PRO A 1 5.53 -11.92 -9.84
C PRO A 1 4.44 -10.84 -9.82
N TRP A 2 4.14 -10.21 -8.67
CA TRP A 2 3.04 -9.26 -8.52
C TRP A 2 3.04 -8.12 -9.55
N HIS A 3 4.13 -7.35 -9.61
CA HIS A 3 4.26 -6.24 -10.56
C HIS A 3 4.25 -6.74 -12.01
N LEU A 4 4.89 -7.88 -12.29
CA LEU A 4 4.98 -8.46 -13.63
C LEU A 4 3.59 -8.84 -14.17
N GLN A 5 2.74 -9.46 -13.36
CA GLN A 5 1.37 -9.82 -13.71
C GLN A 5 0.56 -8.59 -14.16
N PHE A 6 0.59 -7.52 -13.38
CA PHE A 6 -0.21 -6.33 -13.68
C PHE A 6 0.40 -5.43 -14.77
N SER A 7 1.72 -5.47 -14.98
CA SER A 7 2.35 -4.79 -16.11
C SER A 7 2.01 -5.46 -17.44
N ARG A 8 1.98 -6.80 -17.50
CA ARG A 8 1.60 -7.55 -18.70
C ARG A 8 0.13 -7.34 -19.09
N GLY A 9 -0.74 -7.21 -18.11
CA GLY A 9 -2.18 -6.98 -18.32
C GLY A 9 -2.54 -5.53 -18.67
N GLY A 10 -1.60 -4.58 -18.65
CA GLY A 10 -1.86 -3.17 -18.97
C GLY A 10 -2.81 -2.47 -17.99
N TRP A 11 -2.83 -2.90 -16.72
CA TRP A 11 -3.73 -2.35 -15.71
C TRP A 11 -3.34 -0.92 -15.29
N GLU A 12 -4.33 -0.04 -15.21
CA GLU A 12 -4.13 1.38 -14.79
C GLU A 12 -3.46 1.50 -13.42
N THR A 13 -3.67 0.51 -12.54
CA THR A 13 -3.07 0.45 -11.21
C THR A 13 -1.54 0.43 -11.26
N ASN A 14 -0.97 -0.20 -12.30
CA ASN A 14 0.48 -0.23 -12.49
C ASN A 14 1.02 1.16 -12.78
N MET A 15 0.35 1.91 -13.65
CA MET A 15 0.69 3.30 -13.94
C MET A 15 0.51 4.18 -12.70
N ALA A 16 -0.57 3.98 -11.93
CA ALA A 16 -0.80 4.68 -10.68
C ALA A 16 0.32 4.41 -9.65
N THR A 17 0.76 3.16 -9.52
CA THR A 17 1.87 2.77 -8.65
C THR A 17 3.20 3.41 -9.07
N PHE A 18 3.45 3.49 -10.38
CA PHE A 18 4.61 4.23 -10.91
C PHE A 18 4.59 5.70 -10.46
N PHE A 19 3.46 6.40 -10.63
CA PHE A 19 3.36 7.80 -10.25
C PHE A 19 3.40 8.03 -8.74
N ILE A 20 2.89 7.11 -7.89
CA ILE A 20 3.12 7.18 -6.44
C ILE A 20 4.61 7.09 -6.15
N THR A 21 5.30 6.12 -6.75
CA THR A 21 6.73 5.90 -6.53
C THR A 21 7.57 7.09 -6.97
N LEU A 22 7.26 7.62 -8.16
CA LEU A 22 7.90 8.83 -8.68
C LEU A 22 7.65 10.03 -7.77
N GLY A 23 6.41 10.19 -7.29
CA GLY A 23 6.04 11.25 -6.34
C GLY A 23 6.85 11.18 -5.05
N VAL A 24 6.97 10.01 -4.43
CA VAL A 24 7.79 9.79 -3.22
C VAL A 24 9.27 10.06 -3.51
N TYR A 25 9.80 9.53 -4.61
CA TYR A 25 11.19 9.75 -5.01
C TYR A 25 11.49 11.24 -5.20
N LEU A 26 10.65 11.94 -5.95
CA LEU A 26 10.81 13.38 -6.19
C LEU A 26 10.65 14.19 -4.90
N PHE A 27 9.78 13.76 -3.98
CA PHE A 27 9.64 14.39 -2.68
C PHE A 27 10.96 14.32 -1.88
N ILE A 28 11.55 13.14 -1.78
CA ILE A 28 12.81 12.92 -1.07
C ILE A 28 13.95 13.73 -1.71
N ARG A 29 14.03 13.76 -3.04
CA ARG A 29 15.03 14.55 -3.78
C ARG A 29 14.78 16.04 -3.69
N GLY A 30 13.51 16.43 -3.60
CA GLY A 30 13.06 17.81 -3.55
C GLY A 30 13.07 18.43 -2.16
N LYS A 31 13.47 17.70 -1.11
CA LYS A 31 13.46 18.20 0.28
C LYS A 31 14.26 19.51 0.50
N ASN A 32 15.05 19.93 -0.48
CA ASN A 32 15.79 21.20 -0.48
C ASN A 32 15.54 22.04 -1.76
N ASN A 33 14.64 21.62 -2.65
CA ASN A 33 14.36 22.30 -3.91
C ASN A 33 12.85 22.27 -4.25
N TYR A 34 12.20 23.44 -4.16
CA TYR A 34 10.76 23.55 -4.40
C TYR A 34 10.32 23.18 -5.81
N GLN A 35 11.16 23.35 -6.82
CA GLN A 35 10.83 22.98 -8.22
C GLN A 35 10.64 21.46 -8.34
N ILE A 36 11.49 20.68 -7.69
CA ILE A 36 11.37 19.22 -7.66
C ILE A 36 10.12 18.80 -6.86
N LEU A 37 9.80 19.53 -5.75
CA LEU A 37 8.56 19.27 -4.98
C LEU A 37 7.30 19.50 -5.82
N ILE A 38 7.29 20.46 -6.75
CA ILE A 38 6.16 20.67 -7.66
C ILE A 38 5.94 19.40 -8.52
N TRP A 39 6.99 18.84 -9.08
CA TRP A 39 6.89 17.61 -9.87
C TRP A 39 6.44 16.41 -9.02
N SER A 40 6.81 16.36 -7.74
CA SER A 40 6.28 15.36 -6.80
C SER A 40 4.76 15.48 -6.65
N ILE A 41 4.26 16.70 -6.42
CA ILE A 41 2.81 16.96 -6.30
C ILE A 41 2.08 16.59 -7.59
N ILE A 42 2.61 16.97 -8.74
CA ILE A 42 2.03 16.63 -10.05
C ILE A 42 1.97 15.10 -10.21
N SER A 43 3.03 14.39 -9.85
CA SER A 43 3.05 12.92 -9.93
C SER A 43 1.96 12.29 -9.04
N PHE A 44 1.79 12.76 -7.81
CA PHE A 44 0.72 12.30 -6.93
C PHE A 44 -0.67 12.59 -7.51
N LEU A 45 -0.89 13.77 -8.06
CA LEU A 45 -2.17 14.10 -8.70
C LEU A 45 -2.44 13.18 -9.90
N ILE A 46 -1.47 12.96 -10.80
CA ILE A 46 -1.63 12.05 -11.94
C ILE A 46 -2.02 10.66 -11.45
N SER A 47 -1.39 10.15 -10.39
CA SER A 47 -1.74 8.85 -9.81
C SER A 47 -3.21 8.81 -9.33
N MET A 48 -3.69 9.87 -8.66
CA MET A 48 -5.08 9.96 -8.18
C MET A 48 -6.10 10.02 -9.32
N TYR A 49 -5.73 10.58 -10.47
CA TYR A 49 -6.54 10.56 -11.68
C TYR A 49 -6.53 9.20 -12.38
N THR A 50 -5.43 8.47 -12.28
CA THR A 50 -5.24 7.19 -12.98
C THR A 50 -6.06 6.07 -12.33
N TYR A 51 -6.14 6.01 -10.98
CA TYR A 51 -6.84 4.93 -10.28
C TYR A 51 -7.46 5.38 -8.96
N GLN A 52 -8.42 4.61 -8.43
CA GLN A 52 -9.17 5.01 -7.23
C GLN A 52 -8.41 4.79 -5.92
N SER A 53 -7.65 3.68 -5.76
CA SER A 53 -6.92 3.40 -4.50
C SER A 53 -5.95 4.52 -4.10
N PRO A 54 -5.19 5.17 -5.00
CA PRO A 54 -4.37 6.34 -4.70
C PRO A 54 -5.11 7.50 -4.07
N ARG A 55 -6.40 7.67 -4.34
CA ARG A 55 -7.21 8.78 -3.78
C ARG A 55 -7.33 8.71 -2.26
N LEU A 56 -7.25 7.52 -1.67
CA LEU A 56 -7.18 7.33 -0.22
C LEU A 56 -5.73 7.33 0.28
N ILE A 57 -4.83 6.64 -0.43
CA ILE A 57 -3.47 6.37 0.02
C ILE A 57 -2.61 7.63 -0.02
N ILE A 58 -2.67 8.41 -1.12
CA ILE A 58 -1.81 9.58 -1.33
C ILE A 58 -2.03 10.67 -0.29
N PRO A 59 -3.25 11.10 0.06
CA PRO A 59 -3.44 12.10 1.11
C PRO A 59 -2.80 11.69 2.44
N ILE A 60 -2.96 10.44 2.86
CA ILE A 60 -2.38 9.92 4.10
C ILE A 60 -0.85 9.91 3.99
N LEU A 61 -0.31 9.44 2.86
CA LEU A 61 1.13 9.41 2.60
C LEU A 61 1.74 10.83 2.60
N ILE A 62 1.07 11.79 1.97
CA ILE A 62 1.50 13.21 1.97
C ILE A 62 1.52 13.75 3.41
N ILE A 63 0.49 13.51 4.21
CA ILE A 63 0.46 13.94 5.62
C ILE A 63 1.68 13.36 6.36
N CYS A 64 2.00 12.09 6.19
CA CYS A 64 3.16 11.47 6.80
C CYS A 64 4.49 12.10 6.31
N LEU A 65 4.60 12.35 5.01
CA LEU A 65 5.76 13.03 4.44
C LEU A 65 5.93 14.44 4.99
N LEU A 66 4.83 15.21 5.12
CA LEU A 66 4.85 16.55 5.71
C LEU A 66 5.29 16.52 7.17
N ILE A 67 4.86 15.53 7.95
CA ILE A 67 5.27 15.37 9.35
C ILE A 67 6.76 15.03 9.46
N PHE A 68 7.24 14.07 8.67
CA PHE A 68 8.63 13.59 8.77
C PHE A 68 9.65 14.61 8.28
N TYR A 69 9.30 15.40 7.27
CA TYR A 69 10.20 16.36 6.64
C TYR A 69 9.82 17.82 6.95
N LYS A 70 9.05 18.04 8.03
CA LYS A 70 8.51 19.35 8.43
C LYS A 70 9.57 20.45 8.42
N ASN A 71 10.73 20.20 9.02
CA ASN A 71 11.78 21.23 9.15
C ASN A 71 12.34 21.66 7.79
N ASN A 72 12.64 20.68 6.92
CA ASN A 72 13.12 20.95 5.56
C ASN A 72 12.09 21.75 4.75
N LEU A 73 10.81 21.36 4.84
CA LEU A 73 9.74 22.02 4.12
C LEU A 73 9.50 23.45 4.59
N LEU A 74 9.57 23.71 5.90
CA LEU A 74 9.43 25.06 6.44
C LEU A 74 10.56 25.97 5.96
N GLU A 75 11.80 25.48 5.85
CA GLU A 75 12.93 26.23 5.30
C GLU A 75 12.72 26.59 3.82
N ILE A 76 12.23 25.63 3.02
CA ILE A 76 11.93 25.88 1.61
C ILE A 76 10.80 26.91 1.47
N ILE A 77 9.71 26.74 2.21
CA ILE A 77 8.57 27.64 2.15
C ILE A 77 8.97 29.07 2.49
N LYS A 78 9.89 29.27 3.44
CA LYS A 78 10.40 30.61 3.77
C LYS A 78 11.17 31.25 2.60
N LYS A 79 11.86 30.46 1.78
CA LYS A 79 12.67 30.93 0.64
C LYS A 79 11.84 31.26 -0.60
N ILE A 80 10.60 30.77 -0.70
CA ILE A 80 9.72 31.02 -1.86
C ILE A 80 9.07 32.40 -1.70
N GLU A 81 9.09 33.21 -2.76
CA GLU A 81 8.37 34.48 -2.82
C GLU A 81 6.86 34.29 -2.65
N THR A 82 6.19 35.21 -1.95
CA THR A 82 4.76 35.12 -1.65
C THR A 82 3.91 35.00 -2.94
N LYS A 83 4.26 35.74 -3.99
CA LYS A 83 3.56 35.65 -5.30
C LYS A 83 3.61 34.23 -5.87
N LYS A 84 4.78 33.55 -5.82
CA LYS A 84 4.95 32.17 -6.29
C LYS A 84 4.15 31.19 -5.43
N LYS A 85 4.09 31.38 -4.10
CA LYS A 85 3.28 30.53 -3.20
C LYS A 85 1.80 30.58 -3.60
N ILE A 86 1.27 31.79 -3.86
CA ILE A 86 -0.12 31.96 -4.26
C ILE A 86 -0.39 31.25 -5.60
N ILE A 87 0.48 31.45 -6.59
CA ILE A 87 0.34 30.81 -7.91
C ILE A 87 0.36 29.26 -7.77
N LEU A 88 1.29 28.71 -6.98
CA LEU A 88 1.39 27.27 -6.74
C LEU A 88 0.17 26.73 -6.01
N GLY A 89 -0.34 27.46 -5.01
CA GLY A 89 -1.57 27.11 -4.30
C GLY A 89 -2.80 27.09 -5.22
N LEU A 90 -2.96 28.12 -6.08
CA LEU A 90 -4.03 28.17 -7.08
C LEU A 90 -3.92 27.05 -8.10
N LEU A 91 -2.71 26.77 -8.62
CA LEU A 91 -2.48 25.67 -9.55
C LEU A 91 -2.87 24.33 -8.92
N PHE A 92 -2.44 24.08 -7.68
CA PHE A 92 -2.81 22.86 -6.96
C PHE A 92 -4.33 22.75 -6.76
N LEU A 93 -4.99 23.84 -6.40
CA LEU A 93 -6.46 23.88 -6.23
C LEU A 93 -7.16 23.58 -7.55
N ILE A 94 -6.76 24.20 -8.65
CA ILE A 94 -7.35 23.98 -10.00
C ILE A 94 -7.16 22.50 -10.40
N LEU A 95 -5.98 21.95 -10.22
CA LEU A 95 -5.69 20.56 -10.59
C LEU A 95 -6.39 19.53 -9.68
N SER A 96 -6.66 19.86 -8.42
CA SER A 96 -7.35 18.96 -7.50
C SER A 96 -8.89 19.13 -7.54
N LEU A 97 -9.40 20.24 -8.05
CA LEU A 97 -10.82 20.56 -8.10
C LEU A 97 -11.69 19.48 -8.77
N PRO A 98 -11.34 18.92 -9.94
CA PRO A 98 -12.14 17.86 -10.56
C PRO A 98 -12.22 16.60 -9.69
N LEU A 99 -11.15 16.25 -8.98
CA LEU A 99 -11.17 15.12 -8.03
C LEU A 99 -12.13 15.38 -6.88
N ILE A 100 -12.10 16.58 -6.32
CA ILE A 100 -13.00 16.99 -5.23
C ILE A 100 -14.46 16.97 -5.70
N LEU A 101 -14.75 17.54 -6.88
CA LEU A 101 -16.09 17.55 -7.46
C LEU A 101 -16.60 16.14 -7.74
N GLN A 102 -15.75 15.22 -8.19
CA GLN A 102 -16.14 13.83 -8.43
C GLN A 102 -16.55 13.11 -7.14
N PHE A 103 -15.97 13.46 -5.98
CA PHE A 103 -16.40 12.92 -4.68
C PHE A 103 -17.77 13.46 -4.25
N THR A 104 -18.11 14.70 -4.62
CA THR A 104 -19.36 15.34 -4.22
C THR A 104 -20.52 15.03 -5.18
N SER A 105 -20.25 14.70 -6.44
CA SER A 105 -21.28 14.44 -7.48
C SER A 105 -21.94 13.06 -7.38
N GLY A 106 -21.50 12.19 -6.47
CA GLY A 106 -22.06 10.84 -6.31
C GLY A 106 -21.57 9.81 -7.34
N GLU A 107 -21.05 10.21 -8.50
CA GLU A 107 -20.54 9.28 -9.50
C GLU A 107 -19.30 8.51 -9.03
N GLY A 108 -18.43 9.19 -8.27
CA GLY A 108 -17.25 8.58 -7.64
C GLY A 108 -17.61 7.68 -6.47
N SER A 109 -18.72 7.94 -5.76
CA SER A 109 -19.17 7.16 -4.62
C SER A 109 -19.93 5.89 -5.03
N ALA A 110 -20.69 5.91 -6.12
CA ALA A 110 -21.53 4.79 -6.55
C ALA A 110 -20.72 3.48 -6.74
N ARG A 111 -19.54 3.57 -7.34
CA ARG A 111 -18.66 2.41 -7.50
C ARG A 111 -18.03 1.95 -6.16
N PHE A 112 -17.74 2.90 -5.28
CA PHE A 112 -17.25 2.59 -3.93
C PHE A 112 -18.37 1.99 -3.08
N GLU A 113 -19.60 2.51 -3.16
CA GLU A 113 -20.76 1.99 -2.44
C GLU A 113 -21.01 0.51 -2.79
N GLY A 114 -20.97 0.15 -4.09
CA GLY A 114 -21.16 -1.24 -4.53
C GLY A 114 -20.04 -2.21 -4.13
N LEU A 115 -18.85 -1.73 -3.77
CA LEU A 115 -17.69 -2.55 -3.42
C LEU A 115 -17.25 -2.38 -1.96
N SER A 116 -17.86 -1.44 -1.26
CA SER A 116 -17.52 -1.11 0.11
C SER A 116 -17.82 -2.26 1.08
N ILE A 117 -17.01 -2.35 2.13
CA ILE A 117 -17.27 -3.22 3.28
C ILE A 117 -18.67 -2.96 3.88
N PHE A 118 -19.20 -1.75 3.74
CA PHE A 118 -20.53 -1.37 4.25
C PHE A 118 -21.68 -1.91 3.39
N SER A 119 -21.44 -2.32 2.16
CA SER A 119 -22.43 -2.99 1.31
C SER A 119 -22.55 -4.48 1.63
N ASP A 120 -21.59 -5.05 2.36
CA ASP A 120 -21.66 -6.41 2.87
C ASP A 120 -22.62 -6.46 4.08
N THR A 121 -23.69 -7.25 3.95
CA THR A 121 -24.68 -7.46 5.01
C THR A 121 -24.22 -8.47 6.06
N GLY A 122 -23.16 -9.24 5.81
CA GLY A 122 -22.63 -10.27 6.72
C GLY A 122 -22.34 -9.74 8.12
N PRO A 123 -21.55 -8.66 8.30
CA PRO A 123 -21.27 -8.10 9.62
C PRO A 123 -22.53 -7.65 10.38
N SER A 124 -23.51 -7.07 9.67
CA SER A 124 -24.78 -6.63 10.31
C SER A 124 -25.68 -7.81 10.70
N SER A 125 -25.73 -8.87 9.88
CA SER A 125 -26.45 -10.11 10.19
C SER A 125 -25.83 -10.80 11.40
N ARG A 126 -24.51 -10.86 11.48
CA ARG A 126 -23.79 -11.43 12.61
C ARG A 126 -24.08 -10.70 13.93
N VAL A 127 -24.19 -9.36 13.90
CA VAL A 127 -24.60 -8.57 15.07
C VAL A 127 -26.02 -8.96 15.53
N ASN A 128 -26.94 -9.15 14.60
CA ASN A 128 -28.32 -9.53 14.92
C ASN A 128 -28.40 -10.94 15.51
N GLU A 129 -27.64 -11.90 14.97
CA GLU A 129 -27.53 -13.26 15.52
C GLU A 129 -27.01 -13.23 16.96
N LEU A 130 -25.85 -12.59 17.20
CA LEU A 130 -25.23 -12.52 18.51
C LEU A 130 -26.13 -11.85 19.56
N ARG A 131 -26.88 -10.82 19.15
CA ARG A 131 -27.89 -10.20 20.05
C ARG A 131 -29.07 -11.13 20.32
N GLY A 132 -29.48 -11.94 19.35
CA GLY A 132 -30.53 -12.94 19.51
C GLY A 132 -30.15 -14.08 20.47
N GLU A 133 -28.89 -14.55 20.42
CA GLU A 133 -28.38 -15.62 21.28
C GLU A 133 -28.30 -15.21 22.76
N HIS A 134 -28.08 -13.94 23.05
CA HIS A 134 -27.88 -13.42 24.41
C HIS A 134 -29.18 -13.07 25.16
N ASN A 135 -30.33 -13.57 24.82
CA ASN A 135 -31.64 -13.43 25.52
C ASN A 135 -31.91 -12.09 26.27
N ASN A 136 -30.98 -11.16 26.24
CA ASN A 136 -30.99 -9.90 26.99
C ASN A 136 -30.66 -8.72 26.05
N LEU A 137 -31.55 -8.48 25.08
CA LEU A 137 -31.45 -7.45 24.04
C LEU A 137 -31.14 -6.03 24.54
N ASN A 138 -31.28 -5.80 25.85
CA ASN A 138 -31.11 -4.49 26.50
C ASN A 138 -29.83 -4.33 27.32
N SER A 139 -28.97 -5.36 27.43
CA SER A 139 -27.72 -5.24 28.16
C SER A 139 -26.82 -4.14 27.55
N PHE A 140 -26.36 -3.21 28.37
CA PHE A 140 -25.45 -2.15 27.96
C PHE A 140 -24.13 -2.71 27.39
N LYS A 141 -23.65 -3.82 27.96
CA LYS A 141 -22.45 -4.52 27.47
C LYS A 141 -22.66 -5.06 26.05
N ASP A 142 -23.81 -5.70 25.79
CA ASP A 142 -24.12 -6.26 24.47
C ASP A 142 -24.29 -5.18 23.42
N LYS A 143 -24.83 -4.02 23.77
CA LYS A 143 -24.93 -2.87 22.87
C LYS A 143 -23.57 -2.28 22.50
N ILE A 144 -22.60 -2.31 23.41
CA ILE A 144 -21.23 -1.83 23.15
C ILE A 144 -20.42 -2.84 22.33
N ILE A 145 -20.53 -4.12 22.66
CA ILE A 145 -19.72 -5.17 22.02
C ILE A 145 -20.33 -5.58 20.68
N HIS A 146 -21.66 -5.82 20.66
CA HIS A 146 -22.38 -6.29 19.49
C HIS A 146 -23.12 -5.14 18.78
N ASN A 147 -22.35 -4.24 18.17
CA ASN A 147 -22.90 -3.15 17.34
C ASN A 147 -22.27 -3.14 15.94
N LYS A 148 -22.91 -2.44 15.02
CA LYS A 148 -22.43 -2.36 13.64
C LYS A 148 -21.02 -1.78 13.51
N VAL A 149 -20.66 -0.81 14.37
CA VAL A 149 -19.35 -0.16 14.31
C VAL A 149 -18.24 -1.16 14.67
N THR A 150 -18.44 -1.94 15.75
CA THR A 150 -17.49 -2.98 16.14
C THR A 150 -17.40 -4.08 15.11
N ALA A 151 -18.54 -4.54 14.55
CA ALA A 151 -18.55 -5.58 13.52
C ALA A 151 -17.82 -5.16 12.25
N TYR A 152 -18.12 -3.98 11.71
CA TYR A 152 -17.41 -3.46 10.55
C TYR A 152 -15.94 -3.12 10.85
N GLY A 153 -15.64 -2.67 12.08
CA GLY A 153 -14.26 -2.46 12.53
C GLY A 153 -13.43 -3.75 12.54
N PHE A 154 -14.00 -4.84 13.07
CA PHE A 154 -13.36 -6.16 13.03
C PHE A 154 -13.21 -6.69 11.60
N SER A 155 -14.24 -6.53 10.77
CA SER A 155 -14.18 -6.91 9.36
C SER A 155 -13.08 -6.14 8.63
N PHE A 156 -12.99 -4.82 8.81
CA PHE A 156 -11.91 -4.01 8.26
C PHE A 156 -10.52 -4.48 8.74
N LEU A 157 -10.37 -4.75 10.04
CA LEU A 157 -9.10 -5.22 10.59
C LEU A 157 -8.70 -6.59 10.02
N SER A 158 -9.65 -7.51 9.90
CA SER A 158 -9.42 -8.81 9.26
C SER A 158 -8.98 -8.63 7.82
N HIS A 159 -9.72 -7.84 7.03
CA HIS A 159 -9.40 -7.53 5.65
C HIS A 159 -8.02 -6.87 5.49
N TYR A 160 -7.66 -6.00 6.44
CA TYR A 160 -6.36 -5.35 6.46
C TYR A 160 -5.22 -6.34 6.70
N LEU A 161 -5.39 -7.22 7.71
CA LEU A 161 -4.39 -8.23 8.07
C LEU A 161 -4.24 -9.31 6.99
N ASP A 162 -5.30 -9.62 6.24
CA ASP A 162 -5.26 -10.59 5.15
C ASP A 162 -4.23 -10.24 4.08
N HIS A 163 -3.93 -8.94 3.86
CA HIS A 163 -2.90 -8.51 2.91
C HIS A 163 -1.45 -8.81 3.37
N PHE A 164 -1.25 -9.08 4.65
CA PHE A 164 0.05 -9.44 5.22
C PHE A 164 0.21 -10.95 5.46
N ARG A 165 -0.83 -11.75 5.17
CA ARG A 165 -0.75 -13.20 5.35
C ARG A 165 0.27 -13.81 4.39
N PRO A 166 1.12 -14.75 4.87
CA PRO A 166 2.03 -15.48 4.00
C PRO A 166 1.32 -16.19 2.83
N ASP A 167 0.09 -16.62 3.05
CA ASP A 167 -0.75 -17.25 2.02
C ASP A 167 -0.98 -16.31 0.84
N PHE A 168 -1.34 -15.05 1.10
CA PHE A 168 -1.51 -14.04 0.07
C PHE A 168 -0.18 -13.64 -0.58
N LEU A 169 0.84 -13.38 0.25
CA LEU A 169 2.09 -12.84 -0.26
C LEU A 169 2.96 -13.86 -1.01
N PHE A 170 2.99 -15.12 -0.56
CA PHE A 170 4.02 -16.07 -1.03
C PHE A 170 3.48 -17.43 -1.49
N ILE A 171 2.21 -17.81 -1.18
CA ILE A 171 1.74 -19.19 -1.44
C ILE A 171 0.63 -19.22 -2.47
N ARG A 172 -0.54 -18.65 -2.20
CA ARG A 172 -1.74 -18.76 -3.04
C ARG A 172 -2.10 -17.47 -3.78
N GLY A 173 -1.65 -16.31 -3.28
CA GLY A 173 -1.95 -15.02 -3.87
C GLY A 173 -3.40 -14.57 -3.71
N ASP A 174 -3.89 -13.77 -4.66
CA ASP A 174 -5.24 -13.20 -4.67
C ASP A 174 -6.30 -14.32 -4.85
N PRO A 175 -7.42 -14.30 -4.12
CA PRO A 175 -8.53 -15.20 -4.32
C PRO A 175 -9.12 -15.14 -5.74
N LEU A 176 -9.04 -13.98 -6.40
CA LEU A 176 -9.54 -13.78 -7.75
C LEU A 176 -8.52 -14.28 -8.79
N ILE A 177 -8.88 -15.27 -9.58
CA ILE A 177 -8.01 -15.91 -10.59
C ILE A 177 -7.40 -14.89 -11.56
N ARG A 178 -8.15 -13.88 -11.98
CA ARG A 178 -7.65 -12.83 -12.90
C ARG A 178 -6.51 -11.96 -12.32
N ASN A 179 -6.34 -11.97 -11.00
CA ASN A 179 -5.37 -11.12 -10.29
C ASN A 179 -4.12 -11.90 -9.86
N LYS A 180 -3.98 -13.13 -10.24
CA LYS A 180 -2.83 -13.99 -9.91
C LYS A 180 -2.47 -14.94 -11.03
N VAL A 181 -1.26 -15.48 -10.98
CA VAL A 181 -0.89 -16.71 -11.67
C VAL A 181 -1.30 -17.89 -10.77
N PRO A 182 -1.92 -18.95 -11.30
CA PRO A 182 -2.29 -20.12 -10.51
C PRO A 182 -1.12 -20.67 -9.70
N GLU A 183 -1.42 -21.14 -8.47
CA GLU A 183 -0.46 -21.78 -7.57
C GLU A 183 0.77 -20.90 -7.15
N THR A 184 0.70 -19.59 -7.39
CA THR A 184 1.76 -18.66 -6.99
C THR A 184 1.25 -17.56 -6.08
N GLY A 185 2.11 -17.10 -5.14
CA GLY A 185 1.87 -15.91 -4.34
C GLY A 185 2.08 -14.62 -5.15
N GLN A 186 1.91 -13.49 -4.47
CA GLN A 186 2.21 -12.18 -5.04
C GLN A 186 3.73 -11.96 -5.19
N PHE A 187 4.53 -12.65 -4.40
CA PHE A 187 5.99 -12.71 -4.43
C PHE A 187 6.44 -14.16 -4.52
N TYR A 188 7.67 -14.39 -4.95
CA TYR A 188 8.28 -15.72 -4.90
C TYR A 188 8.52 -16.16 -3.46
N LEU A 189 8.48 -17.46 -3.20
CA LEU A 189 8.66 -17.99 -1.85
C LEU A 189 10.05 -17.66 -1.28
N ILE A 190 11.08 -17.65 -2.13
CA ILE A 190 12.44 -17.25 -1.73
C ILE A 190 12.51 -15.79 -1.24
N GLU A 191 11.63 -14.93 -1.73
CA GLU A 191 11.57 -13.52 -1.33
C GLU A 191 11.10 -13.34 0.11
N ALA A 192 10.40 -14.34 0.70
CA ALA A 192 10.07 -14.35 2.12
C ALA A 192 11.32 -14.32 3.01
N LEU A 193 12.38 -15.07 2.64
CA LEU A 193 13.66 -15.02 3.34
C LEU A 193 14.24 -13.60 3.31
N PHE A 194 14.23 -12.95 2.15
CA PHE A 194 14.76 -11.60 2.00
C PHE A 194 13.94 -10.57 2.78
N LEU A 195 12.62 -10.74 2.83
CA LEU A 195 11.75 -9.91 3.65
C LEU A 195 12.10 -10.02 5.14
N VAL A 196 12.25 -11.23 5.67
CA VAL A 196 12.62 -11.47 7.07
C VAL A 196 14.00 -10.87 7.38
N VAL A 197 15.01 -11.15 6.54
CA VAL A 197 16.36 -10.59 6.72
C VAL A 197 16.31 -9.05 6.64
N GLY A 198 15.53 -8.49 5.72
CA GLY A 198 15.33 -7.05 5.58
C GLY A 198 14.72 -6.43 6.84
N LEU A 199 13.66 -7.01 7.39
CA LEU A 199 13.02 -6.56 8.62
C LEU A 199 13.97 -6.61 9.82
N LEU A 200 14.69 -7.73 10.01
CA LEU A 200 15.65 -7.88 11.09
C LEU A 200 16.81 -6.88 10.96
N SER A 201 17.28 -6.66 9.73
CA SER A 201 18.34 -5.69 9.45
C SER A 201 17.92 -4.24 9.69
N LEU A 202 16.65 -3.91 9.41
CA LEU A 202 16.10 -2.58 9.71
C LEU A 202 16.04 -2.29 11.21
N ILE A 203 15.72 -3.31 12.03
CA ILE A 203 15.68 -3.18 13.49
C ILE A 203 17.10 -2.91 14.04
N LYS A 204 18.10 -3.59 13.46
CA LYS A 204 19.50 -3.49 13.91
C LYS A 204 20.19 -2.21 13.41
N ASN A 205 19.93 -1.80 12.18
CA ASN A 205 20.61 -0.69 11.52
C ASN A 205 19.67 0.50 11.40
N ARG A 206 20.14 1.68 11.80
CA ARG A 206 19.36 2.92 11.63
C ARG A 206 19.38 3.36 10.15
N PHE A 207 18.33 3.02 9.42
CA PHE A 207 18.13 3.50 8.05
C PHE A 207 17.39 4.84 8.06
N GLU A 208 17.90 5.88 7.37
CA GLU A 208 17.34 7.25 7.42
C GLU A 208 15.84 7.31 7.07
N HIS A 209 15.43 6.52 6.06
CA HIS A 209 14.06 6.55 5.57
C HIS A 209 13.19 5.36 6.07
N ILE A 210 13.62 4.67 7.13
CA ILE A 210 12.92 3.50 7.68
C ILE A 210 11.46 3.81 8.03
N LYS A 211 11.21 4.96 8.63
CA LYS A 211 9.85 5.39 9.03
C LYS A 211 8.93 5.52 7.82
N LEU A 212 9.44 6.11 6.76
CA LEU A 212 8.69 6.26 5.51
C LEU A 212 8.37 4.90 4.90
N LEU A 213 9.35 3.99 4.83
CA LEU A 213 9.17 2.65 4.28
C LEU A 213 8.10 1.87 5.05
N ILE A 214 8.21 1.82 6.38
CA ILE A 214 7.24 1.12 7.24
C ILE A 214 5.84 1.72 7.09
N ILE A 215 5.72 3.05 7.14
CA ILE A 215 4.42 3.70 7.01
C ILE A 215 3.81 3.45 5.63
N TRP A 216 4.60 3.47 4.58
CA TRP A 216 4.09 3.15 3.24
C TRP A 216 3.56 1.72 3.16
N ILE A 217 4.27 0.73 3.74
CA ILE A 217 3.79 -0.65 3.84
C ILE A 217 2.44 -0.70 4.56
N LEU A 218 2.31 0.03 5.68
CA LEU A 218 1.10 0.04 6.49
C LEU A 218 -0.08 0.78 5.82
N ILE A 219 0.16 1.84 5.06
CA ILE A 219 -0.88 2.59 4.37
C ILE A 219 -1.36 1.86 3.10
N ALA A 220 -0.48 1.15 2.43
CA ALA A 220 -0.71 0.59 1.11
C ALA A 220 -1.98 -0.29 1.00
N PRO A 221 -2.33 -1.18 1.94
CA PRO A 221 -3.53 -2.01 1.83
C PRO A 221 -4.83 -1.31 2.27
N LEU A 222 -4.79 -0.09 2.84
CA LEU A 222 -5.97 0.56 3.43
C LEU A 222 -7.14 0.66 2.44
N ALA A 223 -6.88 1.08 1.20
CA ALA A 223 -7.93 1.21 0.20
C ALA A 223 -8.57 -0.13 -0.18
N SER A 224 -7.78 -1.20 -0.22
CA SER A 224 -8.25 -2.55 -0.47
C SER A 224 -9.08 -3.08 0.71
N SER A 225 -8.63 -2.82 1.93
CA SER A 225 -9.27 -3.31 3.17
C SER A 225 -10.67 -2.70 3.42
N MET A 226 -10.95 -1.55 2.80
CA MET A 226 -12.29 -0.93 2.83
C MET A 226 -13.29 -1.57 1.87
N THR A 227 -12.91 -2.63 1.16
CA THR A 227 -13.79 -3.35 0.23
C THR A 227 -14.10 -4.75 0.72
N TYR A 228 -15.23 -5.34 0.30
CA TYR A 228 -15.64 -6.67 0.74
C TYR A 228 -14.83 -7.80 0.10
N GLN A 229 -14.22 -7.56 -1.08
CA GLN A 229 -13.34 -8.53 -1.74
C GLN A 229 -11.90 -8.32 -1.28
N THR A 230 -11.44 -9.15 -0.33
CA THR A 230 -10.09 -9.09 0.24
C THR A 230 -9.50 -10.49 0.48
N PRO A 231 -8.17 -10.63 0.47
CA PRO A 231 -7.20 -9.62 0.01
C PRO A 231 -7.32 -9.36 -1.50
N HIS A 232 -6.93 -8.18 -1.99
CA HIS A 232 -7.09 -7.83 -3.40
C HIS A 232 -5.81 -7.22 -3.99
N ALA A 233 -5.11 -8.00 -4.78
CA ALA A 233 -3.79 -7.67 -5.31
C ALA A 233 -3.78 -6.39 -6.17
N LEU A 234 -4.80 -6.19 -7.01
CA LEU A 234 -4.89 -5.01 -7.87
C LEU A 234 -5.00 -3.71 -7.06
N ARG A 235 -5.84 -3.70 -5.99
CA ARG A 235 -6.07 -2.51 -5.18
C ARG A 235 -4.92 -2.22 -4.23
N ALA A 236 -4.16 -3.25 -3.83
CA ALA A 236 -3.02 -3.15 -2.94
C ALA A 236 -1.67 -3.12 -3.68
N LEU A 237 -1.66 -2.99 -5.02
CA LEU A 237 -0.44 -3.10 -5.83
C LEU A 237 0.69 -2.16 -5.38
N ASN A 238 0.36 -1.00 -4.83
CA ASN A 238 1.37 -0.09 -4.33
C ASN A 238 2.18 -0.63 -3.13
N MET A 239 1.76 -1.74 -2.47
CA MET A 239 2.57 -2.46 -1.49
C MET A 239 3.84 -3.05 -2.11
N VAL A 240 3.81 -3.36 -3.41
CA VAL A 240 4.94 -4.01 -4.09
C VAL A 240 6.22 -3.19 -3.94
N VAL A 241 6.12 -1.87 -4.06
CA VAL A 241 7.29 -0.99 -4.03
C VAL A 241 8.03 -1.02 -2.68
N PRO A 242 7.39 -0.68 -1.56
CA PRO A 242 8.09 -0.69 -0.27
C PRO A 242 8.49 -2.10 0.17
N LEU A 243 7.74 -3.16 -0.16
CA LEU A 243 8.13 -4.53 0.15
C LEU A 243 9.35 -4.96 -0.68
N THR A 244 9.40 -4.66 -1.98
CA THR A 244 10.57 -4.96 -2.82
C THR A 244 11.82 -4.20 -2.36
N LEU A 245 11.68 -2.94 -1.94
CA LEU A 245 12.79 -2.18 -1.35
C LEU A 245 13.30 -2.83 -0.06
N LEU A 246 12.39 -3.34 0.78
CA LEU A 246 12.75 -4.03 2.00
C LEU A 246 13.44 -5.37 1.74
N MET A 247 12.95 -6.15 0.76
CA MET A 247 13.58 -7.40 0.32
C MET A 247 14.96 -7.13 -0.29
N GLY A 248 15.09 -6.09 -1.14
CA GLY A 248 16.38 -5.67 -1.68
C GLY A 248 17.40 -5.30 -0.60
N TYR A 249 16.93 -4.59 0.44
CA TYR A 249 17.75 -4.32 1.63
C TYR A 249 18.14 -5.62 2.35
N GLY A 250 17.24 -6.60 2.42
CA GLY A 250 17.50 -7.93 2.95
C GLY A 250 18.58 -8.69 2.17
N ILE A 251 18.52 -8.66 0.84
CA ILE A 251 19.53 -9.28 -0.05
C ILE A 251 20.91 -8.67 0.21
N ILE A 252 21.00 -7.34 0.27
CA ILE A 252 22.28 -6.65 0.54
C ILE A 252 22.85 -7.06 1.90
N ASN A 253 22.02 -7.11 2.95
CA ASN A 253 22.49 -7.52 4.28
C ASN A 253 22.87 -9.00 4.32
N LEU A 254 22.12 -9.88 3.66
CA LEU A 254 22.48 -11.30 3.54
C LEU A 254 23.84 -11.46 2.86
N TRP A 255 24.11 -10.69 1.81
CA TRP A 255 25.42 -10.68 1.14
C TRP A 255 26.57 -10.36 2.09
N PHE A 256 26.38 -9.42 3.01
CA PHE A 256 27.42 -9.05 3.99
C PHE A 256 27.47 -9.97 5.21
N MET A 257 26.44 -10.76 5.49
CA MET A 257 26.39 -11.70 6.61
C MET A 257 27.12 -13.02 6.31
N VAL A 258 27.21 -13.39 5.03
CA VAL A 258 27.79 -14.67 4.60
C VAL A 258 29.16 -14.45 3.96
N TYR A 259 30.19 -15.18 4.41
CA TYR A 259 31.59 -15.01 3.97
C TYR A 259 32.18 -16.28 3.33
N GLY A 260 33.25 -16.08 2.57
CA GLY A 260 34.06 -17.16 2.01
C GLY A 260 33.30 -18.07 1.05
N LEU A 261 33.54 -19.38 1.15
CA LEU A 261 32.94 -20.41 0.30
C LEU A 261 31.39 -20.45 0.48
N TRP A 262 30.93 -20.28 1.71
CA TRP A 262 29.51 -20.26 2.02
C TRP A 262 28.72 -19.18 1.25
N ARG A 263 29.32 -18.04 0.99
CA ARG A 263 28.70 -16.98 0.17
C ARG A 263 28.43 -17.47 -1.25
N LYS A 264 29.39 -18.18 -1.87
CA LYS A 264 29.19 -18.74 -3.24
C LYS A 264 28.09 -19.79 -3.26
N ILE A 265 28.05 -20.66 -2.24
CA ILE A 265 27.03 -21.72 -2.11
C ILE A 265 25.64 -21.08 -1.92
N VAL A 266 25.48 -20.14 -0.99
CA VAL A 266 24.19 -19.48 -0.72
C VAL A 266 23.69 -18.72 -1.94
N ILE A 267 24.58 -18.00 -2.65
CA ILE A 267 24.18 -17.29 -3.88
C ILE A 267 23.77 -18.29 -4.96
N GLY A 268 24.53 -19.35 -5.15
CA GLY A 268 24.17 -20.40 -6.12
C GLY A 268 22.79 -21.00 -5.84
N LEU A 269 22.52 -21.33 -4.57
CA LEU A 269 21.20 -21.84 -4.15
C LEU A 269 20.09 -20.83 -4.38
N VAL A 270 20.28 -19.57 -3.98
CA VAL A 270 19.30 -18.49 -4.19
C VAL A 270 18.99 -18.33 -5.67
N VAL A 271 20.01 -18.29 -6.53
CA VAL A 271 19.80 -18.15 -7.99
C VAL A 271 19.07 -19.35 -8.56
N VAL A 272 19.41 -20.57 -8.17
CA VAL A 272 18.72 -21.79 -8.64
C VAL A 272 17.27 -21.80 -8.22
N ILE A 273 16.97 -21.50 -6.94
CA ILE A 273 15.60 -21.46 -6.44
C ILE A 273 14.79 -20.35 -7.16
N PHE A 274 15.39 -19.15 -7.31
CA PHE A 274 14.73 -18.07 -8.01
C PHE A 274 14.43 -18.40 -9.47
N LEU A 275 15.36 -19.01 -10.18
CA LEU A 275 15.14 -19.46 -11.56
C LEU A 275 14.06 -20.53 -11.66
N PHE A 276 14.04 -21.48 -10.72
CA PHE A 276 13.01 -22.49 -10.65
C PHE A 276 11.62 -21.87 -10.45
N GLU A 277 11.47 -20.99 -9.46
CA GLU A 277 10.21 -20.28 -9.18
C GLU A 277 9.81 -19.35 -10.34
N PHE A 278 10.77 -18.71 -11.01
CA PHE A 278 10.51 -17.89 -12.18
C PHE A 278 9.99 -18.70 -13.37
N VAL A 279 10.59 -19.86 -13.66
CA VAL A 279 10.11 -20.76 -14.71
C VAL A 279 8.70 -21.26 -14.39
N HIS A 280 8.46 -21.72 -13.18
CA HIS A 280 7.14 -22.15 -12.71
C HIS A 280 6.07 -21.04 -12.80
N TYR A 281 6.47 -19.79 -12.57
CA TYR A 281 5.59 -18.63 -12.73
C TYR A 281 5.25 -18.34 -14.20
N MET A 282 6.14 -18.69 -15.13
CA MET A 282 5.97 -18.40 -16.57
C MET A 282 5.19 -19.48 -17.32
N GLU A 283 5.07 -20.70 -16.77
CA GLU A 283 4.23 -21.79 -17.24
C GLU A 283 2.74 -21.54 -17.01
#